data_312b22df867e7ee2de935b8826067030
#
_entry.id   312b22df867e7ee2de935b8826067030
#
_cell.length_a   1.000
_cell.length_b   1.000
_cell.length_c   1.000
_cell.angle_alpha   90.00
_cell.angle_beta   90.00
_cell.angle_gamma   90.00
#
_symmetry.space_group_name_H-M   'P 1'
#
loop_
_entity.id
_entity.type
_entity.pdbx_description
1 polymer ?
#
loop_
_entity_poly.entity_id
_entity_poly.type
_entity_poly.pdbx_seq_one_letter_code
_entity_poly.pdbx_strand_id
1 'polypeptide(L)'
;IDKIELKFSNDKSFSDIADFDNIGIFGHSFGGCTAISSAYNDNRIDAVLGLDAYFLPLSKDLIKKDFNKPFVHIGQVDWGTSNNYNIMEEFGKNNSKSSYHFSVKGSKHNDFTDFSQFTKLTRKFGSGEISPKIIRNVMNDIMIGFFDAHLKHSEDFNAGKYEDTFKSVKTYVH
;
A
#
# COMPACT_ATOMS: atom_id res chain seq x y z
N ILE A 1 7.88 16.88 2.06
CA ILE A 1 7.50 17.13 3.47
C ILE A 1 7.89 18.56 3.83
N ASP A 2 9.18 18.96 3.87
CA ASP A 2 9.65 20.29 4.35
C ASP A 2 8.89 21.50 3.78
N LYS A 3 8.64 21.51 2.46
CA LYS A 3 7.92 22.62 1.83
C LYS A 3 6.44 22.71 2.25
N ILE A 4 5.84 21.56 2.54
CA ILE A 4 4.45 21.47 3.01
C ILE A 4 4.38 21.92 4.44
N GLU A 5 5.26 21.39 5.29
CA GLU A 5 5.39 21.75 6.70
C GLU A 5 5.63 23.25 6.87
N LEU A 6 6.60 23.83 6.13
CA LEU A 6 6.89 25.28 6.16
C LEU A 6 5.69 26.11 5.69
N LYS A 7 4.96 25.65 4.69
CA LYS A 7 3.79 26.38 4.17
C LYS A 7 2.63 26.38 5.16
N PHE A 8 2.41 25.23 5.84
CA PHE A 8 1.26 25.06 6.72
C PHE A 8 1.54 25.38 8.19
N SER A 9 2.80 25.45 8.62
CA SER A 9 3.15 25.93 9.97
C SER A 9 2.67 27.37 10.24
N ASN A 10 2.47 28.17 9.18
CA ASN A 10 1.96 29.54 9.28
C ASN A 10 0.43 29.67 9.02
N ASP A 11 -0.24 28.57 8.70
CA ASP A 11 -1.69 28.53 8.47
C ASP A 11 -2.38 27.70 9.55
N LYS A 12 -2.99 28.39 10.53
CA LYS A 12 -3.66 27.75 11.66
C LYS A 12 -4.75 26.77 11.27
N SER A 13 -5.37 26.94 10.11
CA SER A 13 -6.42 26.03 9.63
C SER A 13 -5.86 24.65 9.24
N PHE A 14 -4.57 24.57 8.98
CA PHE A 14 -3.87 23.31 8.59
C PHE A 14 -2.99 22.76 9.70
N SER A 15 -2.33 23.61 10.48
CA SER A 15 -1.46 23.17 11.58
C SER A 15 -2.21 22.38 12.65
N ASP A 16 -3.52 22.66 12.80
CA ASP A 16 -4.35 22.00 13.81
C ASP A 16 -4.85 20.61 13.37
N ILE A 17 -4.68 20.25 12.08
CA ILE A 17 -5.16 18.96 11.51
C ILE A 17 -4.06 18.13 10.84
N ALA A 18 -2.90 18.71 10.52
CA ALA A 18 -1.78 18.01 9.90
C ALA A 18 -0.82 17.51 10.98
N ASP A 19 -0.62 16.20 11.03
CA ASP A 19 0.37 15.56 11.89
C ASP A 19 1.64 15.29 11.07
N PHE A 20 2.72 16.00 11.38
CA PHE A 20 4.02 15.83 10.71
C PHE A 20 4.97 14.89 11.47
N ASP A 21 4.57 14.42 12.64
CA ASP A 21 5.31 13.47 13.45
C ASP A 21 4.95 12.01 13.14
N ASN A 22 3.80 11.80 12.45
CA ASN A 22 3.31 10.48 12.09
C ASN A 22 2.93 10.44 10.60
N ILE A 23 3.89 10.11 9.73
CA ILE A 23 3.73 10.21 8.29
C ILE A 23 3.64 8.83 7.65
N GLY A 24 2.49 8.56 7.01
CA GLY A 24 2.31 7.43 6.13
C GLY A 24 2.42 7.82 4.65
N ILE A 25 2.95 6.92 3.82
CA ILE A 25 2.96 7.11 2.37
C ILE A 25 2.33 5.90 1.68
N PHE A 26 1.57 6.16 0.61
CA PHE A 26 1.07 5.07 -0.22
C PHE A 26 1.16 5.44 -1.70
N GLY A 27 1.10 4.42 -2.54
CA GLY A 27 1.10 4.62 -3.99
C GLY A 27 0.67 3.40 -4.76
N HIS A 28 0.07 3.65 -5.94
CA HIS A 28 -0.33 2.63 -6.89
C HIS A 28 0.78 2.39 -7.92
N SER A 29 1.01 1.13 -8.28
CA SER A 29 1.91 0.75 -9.38
C SER A 29 3.32 1.30 -9.18
N PHE A 30 3.83 2.10 -10.13
CA PHE A 30 5.11 2.80 -10.01
C PHE A 30 5.16 3.77 -8.82
N GLY A 31 4.00 4.35 -8.44
CA GLY A 31 3.87 5.16 -7.22
C GLY A 31 4.16 4.37 -5.94
N GLY A 32 3.85 3.06 -5.92
CA GLY A 32 4.24 2.17 -4.81
C GLY A 32 5.76 1.99 -4.71
N CYS A 33 6.45 1.80 -5.85
CA CYS A 33 7.90 1.79 -5.90
C CYS A 33 8.51 3.12 -5.40
N THR A 34 7.91 4.25 -5.83
CA THR A 34 8.32 5.58 -5.38
C THR A 34 8.12 5.74 -3.88
N ALA A 35 7.01 5.27 -3.31
CA ALA A 35 6.74 5.32 -1.88
C ALA A 35 7.80 4.56 -1.07
N ILE A 36 8.14 3.34 -1.49
CA ILE A 36 9.21 2.54 -0.87
C ILE A 36 10.56 3.27 -0.96
N SER A 37 10.93 3.75 -2.15
CA SER A 37 12.20 4.46 -2.36
C SER A 37 12.28 5.76 -1.53
N SER A 38 11.15 6.48 -1.40
CA SER A 38 11.09 7.70 -0.58
C SER A 38 11.29 7.37 0.90
N ALA A 39 10.68 6.28 1.38
CA ALA A 39 10.80 5.88 2.78
C ALA A 39 12.20 5.36 3.16
N TYR A 40 12.97 4.83 2.20
CA TYR A 40 14.39 4.53 2.41
C TYR A 40 15.25 5.79 2.58
N ASN A 41 14.84 6.91 2.00
CA ASN A 41 15.60 8.16 1.96
C ASN A 41 15.09 9.22 2.94
N ASP A 42 13.90 9.03 3.52
CA ASP A 42 13.32 9.96 4.49
C ASP A 42 12.83 9.21 5.73
N ASN A 43 13.54 9.39 6.84
CA ASN A 43 13.24 8.71 8.09
C ASN A 43 11.97 9.18 8.79
N ARG A 44 11.38 10.29 8.33
CA ARG A 44 10.10 10.81 8.85
C ARG A 44 8.90 10.00 8.36
N ILE A 45 9.09 9.16 7.35
CA ILE A 45 8.03 8.26 6.87
C ILE A 45 8.01 7.02 7.76
N ASP A 46 6.89 6.78 8.45
CA ASP A 46 6.75 5.75 9.48
C ASP A 46 6.12 4.47 8.95
N ALA A 47 5.22 4.55 7.97
CA ALA A 47 4.53 3.40 7.41
C ALA A 47 4.33 3.54 5.89
N VAL A 48 4.40 2.41 5.16
CA VAL A 48 4.32 2.41 3.69
C VAL A 48 3.29 1.41 3.20
N LEU A 49 2.46 1.84 2.22
CA LEU A 49 1.48 0.97 1.60
C LEU A 49 1.58 1.01 0.07
N GLY A 50 1.65 -0.17 -0.55
CA GLY A 50 1.61 -0.34 -1.99
C GLY A 50 0.25 -0.86 -2.48
N LEU A 51 -0.38 -0.15 -3.41
CA LEU A 51 -1.55 -0.61 -4.14
C LEU A 51 -1.07 -1.21 -5.48
N ASP A 52 -1.09 -2.51 -5.58
CA ASP A 52 -0.56 -3.28 -6.71
C ASP A 52 0.79 -2.73 -7.21
N ALA A 53 1.71 -2.52 -6.26
CA ALA A 53 2.97 -1.82 -6.47
C ALA A 53 3.88 -2.55 -7.46
N TYR A 54 4.61 -1.75 -8.26
CA TYR A 54 5.54 -2.25 -9.25
C TYR A 54 6.96 -2.26 -8.69
N PHE A 55 7.46 -3.43 -8.27
CA PHE A 55 8.75 -3.60 -7.59
C PHE A 55 9.97 -3.69 -8.51
N LEU A 56 9.77 -4.02 -9.79
CA LEU A 56 10.89 -4.20 -10.74
C LEU A 56 11.85 -3.00 -10.84
N PRO A 57 11.43 -1.74 -10.69
CA PRO A 57 12.37 -0.61 -10.74
C PRO A 57 13.21 -0.43 -9.47
N LEU A 58 12.90 -1.13 -8.37
CA LEU A 58 13.73 -1.08 -7.17
C LEU A 58 15.10 -1.71 -7.46
N SER A 59 16.16 -1.04 -7.03
CA SER A 59 17.48 -1.61 -7.15
C SER A 59 17.64 -2.87 -6.29
N LYS A 60 18.48 -3.80 -6.74
CA LYS A 60 18.76 -5.03 -5.98
C LYS A 60 19.29 -4.75 -4.57
N ASP A 61 20.03 -3.66 -4.42
CA ASP A 61 20.59 -3.26 -3.12
C ASP A 61 19.46 -2.81 -2.15
N LEU A 62 18.45 -2.09 -2.65
CA LEU A 62 17.30 -1.72 -1.82
C LEU A 62 16.43 -2.94 -1.45
N ILE A 63 16.24 -3.88 -2.36
CA ILE A 63 15.46 -5.10 -2.10
C ILE A 63 16.10 -5.95 -1.00
N LYS A 64 17.45 -6.01 -0.97
CA LYS A 64 18.21 -6.78 0.02
C LYS A 64 18.46 -6.04 1.33
N LYS A 65 18.33 -4.72 1.32
CA LYS A 65 18.53 -3.88 2.50
C LYS A 65 17.31 -3.98 3.40
N ASP A 66 17.52 -4.11 4.71
CA ASP A 66 16.45 -4.02 5.67
C ASP A 66 15.67 -2.71 5.51
N PHE A 67 14.36 -2.82 5.31
CA PHE A 67 13.49 -1.67 5.17
C PHE A 67 13.19 -1.03 6.53
N ASN A 68 13.09 -1.85 7.57
CA ASN A 68 12.87 -1.43 8.97
C ASN A 68 11.67 -0.50 9.16
N LYS A 69 10.63 -0.66 8.35
CA LYS A 69 9.35 0.07 8.49
C LYS A 69 8.17 -0.86 8.23
N PRO A 70 7.02 -0.67 8.91
CA PRO A 70 5.80 -1.39 8.58
C PRO A 70 5.43 -1.23 7.11
N PHE A 71 5.10 -2.33 6.46
CA PHE A 71 4.78 -2.36 5.05
C PHE A 71 3.54 -3.21 4.77
N VAL A 72 2.64 -2.68 3.95
CA VAL A 72 1.50 -3.42 3.40
C VAL A 72 1.49 -3.32 1.88
N HIS A 73 1.25 -4.44 1.23
CA HIS A 73 0.93 -4.49 -0.19
C HIS A 73 -0.48 -5.07 -0.38
N ILE A 74 -1.33 -4.36 -1.12
CA ILE A 74 -2.64 -4.86 -1.56
C ILE A 74 -2.57 -5.00 -3.07
N GLY A 75 -2.73 -6.21 -3.60
CA GLY A 75 -2.51 -6.45 -5.02
C GLY A 75 -3.42 -7.50 -5.63
N GLN A 76 -3.35 -7.65 -6.93
CA GLN A 76 -3.98 -8.73 -7.67
C GLN A 76 -3.33 -10.08 -7.33
N VAL A 77 -3.96 -11.20 -7.73
CA VAL A 77 -3.44 -12.53 -7.44
C VAL A 77 -2.11 -12.79 -8.16
N ASP A 78 -1.97 -12.28 -9.38
CA ASP A 78 -0.87 -12.62 -10.27
C ASP A 78 -0.58 -11.51 -11.28
N TRP A 79 0.69 -11.21 -11.50
CA TRP A 79 1.18 -10.32 -12.55
C TRP A 79 1.55 -11.08 -13.85
N GLY A 80 1.05 -12.32 -14.01
CA GLY A 80 1.33 -13.16 -15.15
C GLY A 80 2.80 -13.59 -15.20
N THR A 81 3.48 -13.34 -16.34
CA THR A 81 4.89 -13.70 -16.53
C THR A 81 5.89 -12.76 -15.86
N SER A 82 5.40 -11.71 -15.18
CA SER A 82 6.26 -10.73 -14.51
C SER A 82 6.86 -11.30 -13.22
N ASN A 83 8.14 -11.01 -12.98
CA ASN A 83 8.83 -11.34 -11.74
C ASN A 83 8.48 -10.41 -10.56
N ASN A 84 7.46 -9.57 -10.70
CA ASN A 84 7.14 -8.49 -9.75
C ASN A 84 6.91 -8.99 -8.33
N TYR A 85 6.10 -10.04 -8.17
CA TYR A 85 5.76 -10.55 -6.84
C TYR A 85 6.88 -11.37 -6.19
N ASN A 86 7.76 -12.01 -6.97
CA ASN A 86 8.95 -12.65 -6.42
C ASN A 86 9.89 -11.60 -5.79
N ILE A 87 10.02 -10.44 -6.43
CA ILE A 87 10.78 -9.31 -5.88
C ILE A 87 10.12 -8.74 -4.63
N MET A 88 8.79 -8.60 -4.64
CA MET A 88 8.02 -8.18 -3.47
C MET A 88 8.21 -9.13 -2.29
N GLU A 89 8.17 -10.45 -2.52
CA GLU A 89 8.40 -11.44 -1.49
C GLU A 89 9.82 -11.38 -0.91
N GLU A 90 10.83 -11.21 -1.78
CA GLU A 90 12.23 -11.03 -1.37
C GLU A 90 12.36 -9.76 -0.51
N PHE A 91 11.75 -8.65 -0.93
CA PHE A 91 11.70 -7.40 -0.17
C PHE A 91 11.03 -7.60 1.20
N GLY A 92 9.86 -8.26 1.25
CA GLY A 92 9.14 -8.53 2.50
C GLY A 92 9.94 -9.38 3.48
N LYS A 93 10.62 -10.43 2.99
CA LYS A 93 11.48 -11.31 3.83
C LYS A 93 12.70 -10.61 4.40
N ASN A 94 13.19 -9.56 3.74
CA ASN A 94 14.35 -8.77 4.19
C ASN A 94 13.95 -7.61 5.12
N ASN A 95 12.65 -7.38 5.35
CA ASN A 95 12.17 -6.33 6.23
C ASN A 95 12.10 -6.83 7.69
N SER A 96 12.81 -6.18 8.60
CA SER A 96 12.81 -6.51 10.03
C SER A 96 11.51 -6.12 10.75
N LYS A 97 10.67 -5.30 10.13
CA LYS A 97 9.32 -4.96 10.59
C LYS A 97 8.27 -5.80 9.86
N SER A 98 7.05 -5.77 10.36
CA SER A 98 5.95 -6.52 9.76
C SER A 98 5.70 -6.13 8.31
N SER A 99 5.68 -7.13 7.43
CA SER A 99 5.31 -7.01 6.03
C SER A 99 4.11 -7.89 5.73
N TYR A 100 3.06 -7.29 5.17
CA TYR A 100 1.83 -7.99 4.83
C TYR A 100 1.53 -7.86 3.34
N HIS A 101 1.09 -8.97 2.75
CA HIS A 101 0.58 -8.99 1.38
C HIS A 101 -0.88 -9.48 1.37
N PHE A 102 -1.77 -8.65 0.84
CA PHE A 102 -3.17 -8.96 0.61
C PHE A 102 -3.40 -9.20 -0.88
N SER A 103 -3.63 -10.45 -1.25
CA SER A 103 -3.97 -10.82 -2.62
C SER A 103 -5.49 -10.79 -2.81
N VAL A 104 -5.97 -10.02 -3.78
CA VAL A 104 -7.40 -9.81 -4.01
C VAL A 104 -7.87 -10.55 -5.26
N LYS A 105 -8.63 -11.63 -5.07
CA LYS A 105 -9.14 -12.46 -6.16
C LYS A 105 -10.13 -11.70 -7.04
N GLY A 106 -9.94 -11.84 -8.34
CA GLY A 106 -10.83 -11.23 -9.36
C GLY A 106 -10.49 -9.78 -9.66
N SER A 107 -9.51 -9.20 -8.99
CA SER A 107 -8.98 -7.87 -9.33
C SER A 107 -7.92 -7.95 -10.43
N LYS A 108 -7.70 -6.83 -11.08
CA LYS A 108 -6.58 -6.53 -11.99
C LYS A 108 -5.96 -5.18 -11.62
N HIS A 109 -4.82 -4.88 -12.22
CA HIS A 109 -4.02 -3.70 -11.93
C HIS A 109 -4.81 -2.38 -11.83
N ASN A 110 -5.73 -2.15 -12.77
CA ASN A 110 -6.51 -0.91 -12.81
C ASN A 110 -7.64 -0.83 -11.76
N ASP A 111 -7.96 -1.94 -11.06
CA ASP A 111 -8.97 -1.93 -10.00
C ASP A 111 -8.48 -1.27 -8.71
N PHE A 112 -7.16 -1.10 -8.57
CA PHE A 112 -6.53 -0.39 -7.44
C PHE A 112 -6.48 1.13 -7.66
N THR A 113 -7.27 1.63 -8.60
CA THR A 113 -7.52 3.06 -8.89
C THR A 113 -9.02 3.30 -8.99
N ASP A 114 -9.43 4.54 -9.27
CA ASP A 114 -10.84 4.86 -9.52
C ASP A 114 -11.34 4.39 -10.89
N PHE A 115 -10.46 3.87 -11.74
CA PHE A 115 -10.79 3.49 -13.12
C PHE A 115 -12.00 2.56 -13.21
N SER A 116 -12.05 1.52 -12.37
CA SER A 116 -13.15 0.56 -12.34
C SER A 116 -14.50 1.14 -11.87
N GLN A 117 -14.47 2.33 -11.25
CA GLN A 117 -15.66 3.03 -10.74
C GLN A 117 -16.42 3.79 -11.85
N PHE A 118 -15.77 4.14 -12.96
CA PHE A 118 -16.37 5.00 -13.98
C PHE A 118 -17.47 4.32 -14.78
N THR A 119 -17.28 3.05 -15.16
CA THR A 119 -18.25 2.30 -15.98
C THR A 119 -17.93 0.81 -16.01
N LYS A 120 -18.96 -0.03 -16.29
CA LYS A 120 -18.76 -1.47 -16.50
C LYS A 120 -17.92 -1.79 -17.74
N LEU A 121 -17.77 -0.85 -18.67
CA LEU A 121 -16.95 -1.02 -19.87
C LEU A 121 -15.46 -1.13 -19.55
N THR A 122 -15.01 -0.64 -18.40
CA THR A 122 -13.60 -0.71 -17.94
C THR A 122 -13.06 -2.13 -17.86
N ARG A 123 -13.93 -3.13 -17.69
CA ARG A 123 -13.56 -4.57 -17.78
C ARG A 123 -12.89 -4.94 -19.11
N LYS A 124 -13.31 -4.29 -20.21
CA LYS A 124 -12.69 -4.47 -21.55
C LYS A 124 -11.33 -3.79 -21.65
N PHE A 125 -11.01 -2.88 -20.72
CA PHE A 125 -9.81 -2.05 -20.73
C PHE A 125 -8.88 -2.30 -19.53
N GLY A 126 -8.95 -3.51 -18.93
CA GLY A 126 -7.98 -3.94 -17.93
C GLY A 126 -8.45 -3.86 -16.47
N SER A 127 -9.76 -3.69 -16.20
CA SER A 127 -10.35 -4.01 -14.90
C SER A 127 -10.71 -5.49 -14.79
N GLY A 128 -10.71 -6.01 -13.57
CA GLY A 128 -11.06 -7.38 -13.25
C GLY A 128 -12.58 -7.62 -13.18
N GLU A 129 -12.93 -8.80 -12.69
CA GLU A 129 -14.33 -9.22 -12.50
C GLU A 129 -14.88 -8.85 -11.13
N ILE A 130 -14.00 -8.45 -10.20
CA ILE A 130 -14.40 -8.03 -8.86
C ILE A 130 -15.34 -6.83 -8.91
N SER A 131 -16.31 -6.79 -7.99
CA SER A 131 -17.19 -5.62 -7.89
C SER A 131 -16.38 -4.38 -7.48
N PRO A 132 -16.54 -3.23 -8.19
CA PRO A 132 -15.90 -1.97 -7.81
C PRO A 132 -16.16 -1.55 -6.35
N LYS A 133 -17.34 -1.86 -5.82
CA LYS A 133 -17.68 -1.61 -4.41
C LYS A 133 -16.86 -2.49 -3.48
N ILE A 134 -16.65 -3.76 -3.82
CA ILE A 134 -15.89 -4.70 -2.97
C ILE A 134 -14.43 -4.30 -2.93
N ILE A 135 -13.78 -4.06 -4.08
CA ILE A 135 -12.37 -3.70 -4.11
C ILE A 135 -12.11 -2.37 -3.37
N ARG A 136 -13.00 -1.38 -3.51
CA ARG A 136 -12.92 -0.13 -2.76
C ARG A 136 -13.01 -0.35 -1.26
N ASN A 137 -13.96 -1.17 -0.80
CA ASN A 137 -14.07 -1.48 0.64
C ASN A 137 -12.83 -2.20 1.15
N VAL A 138 -12.32 -3.22 0.41
CA VAL A 138 -11.07 -3.92 0.74
C VAL A 138 -9.91 -2.93 0.91
N MET A 139 -9.69 -2.06 -0.08
CA MET A 139 -8.62 -1.07 -0.02
C MET A 139 -8.80 -0.13 1.18
N ASN A 140 -9.98 0.46 1.35
CA ASN A 140 -10.24 1.41 2.41
C ASN A 140 -10.06 0.79 3.80
N ASP A 141 -10.64 -0.38 4.04
CA ASP A 141 -10.59 -1.02 5.37
C ASP A 141 -9.17 -1.42 5.74
N ILE A 142 -8.39 -1.98 4.79
CA ILE A 142 -7.00 -2.34 5.03
C ILE A 142 -6.13 -1.09 5.21
N MET A 143 -6.27 -0.09 4.34
CA MET A 143 -5.49 1.16 4.43
C MET A 143 -5.73 1.89 5.74
N ILE A 144 -6.99 2.09 6.13
CA ILE A 144 -7.34 2.77 7.38
C ILE A 144 -6.82 1.96 8.57
N GLY A 145 -7.10 0.66 8.62
CA GLY A 145 -6.63 -0.18 9.73
C GLY A 145 -5.11 -0.23 9.85
N PHE A 146 -4.38 -0.26 8.73
CA PHE A 146 -2.93 -0.25 8.73
C PHE A 146 -2.36 1.09 9.23
N PHE A 147 -2.83 2.21 8.70
CA PHE A 147 -2.32 3.52 9.12
C PHE A 147 -2.78 3.90 10.53
N ASP A 148 -3.98 3.53 10.96
CA ASP A 148 -4.41 3.75 12.33
C ASP A 148 -3.54 3.00 13.34
N ALA A 149 -3.18 1.75 13.05
CA ALA A 149 -2.29 0.97 13.90
C ALA A 149 -0.88 1.55 14.00
N HIS A 150 -0.31 1.97 12.88
CA HIS A 150 1.11 2.36 12.83
C HIS A 150 1.37 3.87 12.98
N LEU A 151 0.39 4.73 12.71
CA LEU A 151 0.53 6.18 12.84
C LEU A 151 -0.18 6.75 14.06
N LYS A 152 -1.32 6.15 14.46
CA LYS A 152 -2.08 6.59 15.65
C LYS A 152 -1.84 5.73 16.87
N HIS A 153 -1.08 4.63 16.72
CA HIS A 153 -0.80 3.65 17.79
C HIS A 153 -2.07 3.16 18.50
N SER A 154 -3.17 3.00 17.73
CA SER A 154 -4.49 2.73 18.31
C SER A 154 -4.66 1.30 18.79
N GLU A 155 -4.39 0.32 17.92
CA GLU A 155 -4.48 -1.11 18.17
C GLU A 155 -3.47 -1.83 17.27
N ASP A 156 -3.12 -3.08 17.61
CA ASP A 156 -2.28 -3.91 16.75
C ASP A 156 -2.97 -4.20 15.41
N PHE A 157 -2.21 -4.13 14.32
CA PHE A 157 -2.73 -4.45 12.99
C PHE A 157 -3.02 -5.94 12.87
N ASN A 158 -4.30 -6.32 12.92
CA ASN A 158 -4.73 -7.71 12.74
C ASN A 158 -5.00 -8.00 11.26
N ALA A 159 -4.00 -8.51 10.56
CA ALA A 159 -4.12 -8.84 9.13
C ALA A 159 -5.12 -9.96 8.84
N GLY A 160 -5.27 -10.94 9.74
CA GLY A 160 -6.16 -12.09 9.56
C GLY A 160 -7.64 -11.72 9.43
N LYS A 161 -8.08 -10.64 10.12
CA LYS A 161 -9.48 -10.22 10.09
C LYS A 161 -10.01 -9.91 8.68
N TYR A 162 -9.13 -9.58 7.74
CA TYR A 162 -9.55 -9.19 6.38
C TYR A 162 -9.87 -10.40 5.51
N GLU A 163 -9.27 -11.58 5.73
CA GLU A 163 -9.70 -12.83 5.10
C GLU A 163 -11.10 -13.24 5.57
N ASP A 164 -11.36 -13.08 6.86
CA ASP A 164 -12.68 -13.39 7.44
C ASP A 164 -13.76 -12.43 6.94
N THR A 165 -13.41 -11.16 6.76
CA THR A 165 -14.35 -10.11 6.31
C THR A 165 -14.60 -10.18 4.80
N PHE A 166 -13.57 -10.44 3.99
CA PHE A 166 -13.63 -10.40 2.54
C PHE A 166 -13.23 -11.73 1.91
N LYS A 167 -14.20 -12.51 1.43
CA LYS A 167 -13.97 -13.82 0.76
C LYS A 167 -13.03 -13.76 -0.46
N SER A 168 -12.82 -12.57 -1.01
CA SER A 168 -11.91 -12.32 -2.15
C SER A 168 -10.47 -12.04 -1.72
N VAL A 169 -10.20 -11.87 -0.43
CA VAL A 169 -8.87 -11.55 0.10
C VAL A 169 -8.16 -12.79 0.62
N LYS A 170 -6.87 -12.87 0.35
CA LYS A 170 -5.95 -13.81 0.96
C LYS A 170 -4.74 -13.06 1.50
N THR A 171 -4.36 -13.37 2.74
CA THR A 171 -3.28 -12.69 3.48
C THR A 171 -2.02 -13.53 3.53
N TYR A 172 -0.88 -12.90 3.33
CA TYR A 172 0.45 -13.47 3.53
C TYR A 172 1.23 -12.54 4.46
N VAL A 173 2.00 -13.11 5.37
CA VAL A 173 2.85 -12.39 6.32
C VAL A 173 4.29 -12.83 6.11
N HIS A 174 5.21 -11.87 6.07
CA HIS A 174 6.64 -12.08 5.86
C HIS A 174 7.43 -11.57 7.05
#